data_bb60b058228eacdd99312d0167c1377d
#
_entry.id   bb60b058228eacdd99312d0167c1377d
#
_cell.length_a   1.000
_cell.length_b   1.000
_cell.length_c   1.000
_cell.angle_alpha   90.00
_cell.angle_beta   90.00
_cell.angle_gamma   90.00
#
_symmetry.space_group_name_H-M   'P 1'
#
loop_
_entity.id
_entity.type
_entity.pdbx_description
1 polymer ?
#
loop_
_entity_poly.entity_id
_entity_poly.type
_entity_poly.pdbx_seq_one_letter_code
_entity_poly.pdbx_strand_id
1 'polypeptide(L)'
;MTDFSLNLVLHQPLEEKEPAEPVLTLTGQRMPLKKIMNISANALAAPLYPKEKECRLNTALCTWPHDHSHLYYTDGISETCTRTDASILQARKDIDHQEKRNQIHFDEHQFIYRSSICKLSEQIQNAILVSPVPLPIRGRSGQLATSEIWRGLFLHDDRIFYTKMEEEQPSFSVDLVLDASASCMDYQETLAAQSYVIAQSLQKCRIPVQVTSFSSLRSYTVIHRFIHYNETDKNTNLFRYFAAGWNRDGLALRAIHQLMEEEPAAPNRIAIIFTDASPNDDRKIPASLEHGFALSRDYSGNAAVKDVATEVRALKKDGIQVMAILNG
;
A
#
# COMPACT_ATOMS: atom_id res chain seq x y z
N MET A 1 24.24 11.20 4.39
CA MET A 1 23.37 10.20 3.73
C MET A 1 23.57 8.91 4.49
N THR A 2 22.73 8.65 5.47
CA THR A 2 22.77 7.43 6.27
C THR A 2 21.61 6.55 5.79
N ASP A 3 21.98 5.41 5.20
CA ASP A 3 21.03 4.37 4.81
C ASP A 3 20.35 3.80 6.07
N PHE A 4 19.08 4.12 6.25
CA PHE A 4 18.23 3.43 7.21
C PHE A 4 17.59 2.23 6.52
N SER A 5 18.24 1.06 6.66
CA SER A 5 17.62 -0.22 6.34
C SER A 5 17.00 -0.80 7.62
N LEU A 6 15.69 -0.68 7.77
CA LEU A 6 14.93 -1.43 8.77
C LEU A 6 14.73 -2.86 8.24
N ASN A 7 15.65 -3.76 8.62
CA ASN A 7 15.49 -5.20 8.38
C ASN A 7 14.59 -5.80 9.46
N LEU A 8 13.30 -5.85 9.19
CA LEU A 8 12.36 -6.73 9.92
C LEU A 8 12.38 -8.09 9.24
N VAL A 9 13.30 -8.95 9.67
CA VAL A 9 13.37 -10.34 9.22
C VAL A 9 12.46 -11.17 10.13
N LEU A 10 11.29 -11.52 9.63
CA LEU A 10 10.47 -12.59 10.20
C LEU A 10 10.83 -13.88 9.45
N HIS A 11 11.75 -14.66 10.00
CA HIS A 11 12.07 -15.99 9.49
C HIS A 11 10.97 -16.99 9.90
N GLN A 12 10.30 -17.58 8.90
CA GLN A 12 9.75 -18.94 9.00
C GLN A 12 10.44 -19.82 7.96
N PRO A 13 10.71 -21.11 8.27
CA PRO A 13 11.45 -21.98 7.36
C PRO A 13 10.60 -22.40 6.17
N LEU A 14 11.19 -22.28 4.98
CA LEU A 14 10.65 -22.71 3.71
C LEU A 14 10.63 -24.23 3.62
N GLU A 15 9.46 -24.84 3.45
CA GLU A 15 9.30 -26.15 2.82
C GLU A 15 9.00 -25.91 1.31
N GLU A 16 9.86 -26.38 0.46
CA GLU A 16 9.64 -26.38 -1.00
C GLU A 16 8.44 -27.27 -1.33
N LYS A 17 7.36 -26.67 -1.83
CA LYS A 17 6.25 -27.37 -2.48
C LYS A 17 6.18 -26.96 -3.94
N GLU A 18 6.05 -27.95 -4.81
CA GLU A 18 5.79 -27.79 -6.25
C GLU A 18 4.59 -26.84 -6.50
N PRO A 19 4.59 -26.07 -7.60
CA PRO A 19 3.53 -25.12 -7.89
C PRO A 19 2.24 -25.88 -8.20
N ALA A 20 1.35 -25.96 -7.20
CA ALA A 20 -0.02 -26.42 -7.40
C ALA A 20 -0.80 -25.34 -8.17
N GLU A 21 -1.59 -25.75 -9.16
CA GLU A 21 -2.54 -24.86 -9.82
C GLU A 21 -3.40 -24.14 -8.75
N PRO A 22 -3.60 -22.81 -8.86
CA PRO A 22 -4.32 -22.06 -7.87
C PRO A 22 -5.79 -22.51 -7.83
N VAL A 23 -6.18 -23.14 -6.75
CA VAL A 23 -7.54 -23.64 -6.52
C VAL A 23 -8.12 -22.88 -5.35
N LEU A 24 -9.14 -22.06 -5.59
CA LEU A 24 -9.91 -21.35 -4.58
C LEU A 24 -10.74 -22.33 -3.74
N THR A 25 -10.53 -22.31 -2.44
CA THR A 25 -11.35 -23.10 -1.49
C THR A 25 -12.42 -22.19 -0.90
N LEU A 26 -13.62 -22.28 -1.44
CA LEU A 26 -14.80 -21.64 -0.91
C LEU A 26 -15.61 -22.72 -0.17
N THR A 27 -15.83 -22.56 1.14
CA THR A 27 -16.64 -23.49 1.97
C THR A 27 -16.21 -24.96 1.89
N GLY A 28 -14.90 -25.25 1.98
CA GLY A 28 -14.42 -26.65 2.00
C GLY A 28 -14.55 -27.41 0.69
N GLN A 29 -15.11 -26.82 -0.35
CA GLN A 29 -15.17 -27.37 -1.71
C GLN A 29 -14.25 -26.58 -2.64
N ARG A 30 -13.34 -27.28 -3.30
CA ARG A 30 -12.46 -26.70 -4.33
C ARG A 30 -13.31 -26.26 -5.51
N MET A 31 -13.46 -24.94 -5.71
CA MET A 31 -14.11 -24.40 -6.90
C MET A 31 -13.06 -24.02 -7.95
N PRO A 32 -13.26 -24.35 -9.23
CA PRO A 32 -12.36 -23.91 -10.28
C PRO A 32 -12.42 -22.37 -10.40
N LEU A 33 -11.25 -21.73 -10.45
CA LEU A 33 -11.03 -20.30 -10.64
C LEU A 33 -11.96 -19.65 -11.68
N LYS A 34 -12.29 -20.38 -12.75
CA LYS A 34 -13.18 -19.95 -13.82
C LYS A 34 -14.57 -19.50 -13.34
N LYS A 35 -15.06 -19.96 -12.19
CA LYS A 35 -16.41 -19.64 -11.72
C LYS A 35 -16.49 -18.32 -10.96
N ILE A 36 -15.42 -17.93 -10.27
CA ILE A 36 -15.31 -16.62 -9.59
C ILE A 36 -14.97 -15.52 -10.59
N MET A 37 -14.20 -15.85 -11.62
CA MET A 37 -13.85 -14.91 -12.69
C MET A 37 -15.04 -14.40 -13.52
N ASN A 38 -16.25 -14.92 -13.29
CA ASN A 38 -17.46 -14.48 -13.99
C ASN A 38 -18.17 -13.29 -13.35
N ILE A 39 -17.69 -12.82 -12.19
CA ILE A 39 -18.27 -11.67 -11.49
C ILE A 39 -17.55 -10.42 -11.97
N SER A 40 -18.26 -9.45 -12.51
CA SER A 40 -17.66 -8.15 -12.81
C SER A 40 -17.35 -7.42 -11.51
N ALA A 41 -16.19 -6.78 -11.41
CA ALA A 41 -15.77 -6.02 -10.22
C ALA A 41 -16.87 -5.03 -9.76
N ASN A 42 -17.54 -4.38 -10.71
CA ASN A 42 -18.63 -3.44 -10.46
C ASN A 42 -19.89 -4.07 -9.82
N ALA A 43 -19.97 -5.39 -9.75
CA ALA A 43 -21.12 -6.06 -9.16
C ALA A 43 -20.97 -6.30 -7.65
N LEU A 44 -19.73 -6.24 -7.15
CA LEU A 44 -19.40 -6.54 -5.75
C LEU A 44 -19.14 -5.29 -4.92
N ALA A 45 -18.69 -4.21 -5.54
CA ALA A 45 -18.21 -3.04 -4.82
C ALA A 45 -18.75 -1.73 -5.42
N ALA A 46 -18.90 -0.70 -4.58
CA ALA A 46 -19.28 0.63 -5.02
C ALA A 46 -18.06 1.33 -5.67
N PRO A 47 -18.25 2.05 -6.80
CA PRO A 47 -17.16 2.80 -7.40
C PRO A 47 -16.78 4.00 -6.50
N LEU A 48 -15.49 4.20 -6.30
CA LEU A 48 -14.94 5.35 -5.58
C LEU A 48 -15.16 6.67 -6.34
N TYR A 49 -15.08 6.60 -7.66
CA TYR A 49 -15.16 7.76 -8.52
C TYR A 49 -16.43 7.78 -9.40
N PRO A 50 -16.91 8.97 -9.78
CA PRO A 50 -17.91 9.10 -10.83
C PRO A 50 -17.39 8.51 -12.16
N LYS A 51 -18.28 7.98 -12.99
CA LYS A 51 -17.94 7.32 -14.26
C LYS A 51 -17.06 8.16 -15.18
N GLU A 52 -17.27 9.47 -15.20
CA GLU A 52 -16.48 10.40 -16.02
C GLU A 52 -15.01 10.44 -15.58
N LYS A 53 -14.77 10.49 -14.26
CA LYS A 53 -13.42 10.49 -13.70
C LYS A 53 -12.76 9.12 -13.91
N GLU A 54 -13.51 8.04 -13.69
CA GLU A 54 -13.03 6.67 -13.93
C GLU A 54 -12.62 6.49 -15.40
N CYS A 55 -13.40 6.98 -16.35
CA CYS A 55 -13.07 6.91 -17.77
C CYS A 55 -11.79 7.70 -18.10
N ARG A 56 -11.62 8.90 -17.54
CA ARG A 56 -10.39 9.71 -17.70
C ARG A 56 -9.16 8.99 -17.14
N LEU A 57 -9.26 8.43 -15.94
CA LEU A 57 -8.17 7.68 -15.31
C LEU A 57 -7.81 6.44 -16.12
N ASN A 58 -8.80 5.69 -16.60
CA ASN A 58 -8.56 4.54 -17.46
C ASN A 58 -7.83 4.93 -18.76
N THR A 59 -8.25 6.03 -19.41
CA THR A 59 -7.58 6.50 -20.62
C THR A 59 -6.14 6.96 -20.36
N ALA A 60 -5.88 7.58 -19.21
CA ALA A 60 -4.55 8.08 -18.87
C ALA A 60 -3.58 6.99 -18.39
N LEU A 61 -4.07 6.02 -17.61
CA LEU A 61 -3.23 5.06 -16.92
C LEU A 61 -3.13 3.70 -17.64
N CYS A 62 -4.21 3.26 -18.33
CA CYS A 62 -4.22 2.01 -19.07
C CYS A 62 -3.58 2.18 -20.47
N THR A 63 -2.33 2.63 -20.50
CA THR A 63 -1.48 2.73 -21.69
C THR A 63 -0.56 1.52 -21.76
N TRP A 64 0.12 1.31 -22.88
CA TRP A 64 1.04 0.18 -23.02
C TRP A 64 1.96 0.03 -21.78
N PRO A 65 2.10 -1.17 -21.23
CA PRO A 65 1.68 -2.51 -21.66
C PRO A 65 0.28 -2.93 -21.17
N HIS A 66 -0.59 -2.01 -20.76
CA HIS A 66 -1.88 -2.29 -20.12
C HIS A 66 -3.11 -1.88 -20.97
N ASP A 67 -2.95 -1.65 -22.28
CA ASP A 67 -4.00 -1.11 -23.18
C ASP A 67 -5.33 -1.86 -23.14
N HIS A 68 -5.32 -3.14 -22.77
CA HIS A 68 -6.51 -4.00 -22.71
C HIS A 68 -6.98 -4.28 -21.29
N SER A 69 -6.45 -3.54 -20.32
CA SER A 69 -6.84 -3.62 -18.91
C SER A 69 -7.69 -2.40 -18.54
N HIS A 70 -8.47 -2.54 -17.48
CA HIS A 70 -9.29 -1.47 -16.92
C HIS A 70 -9.01 -1.34 -15.43
N LEU A 71 -8.94 -0.11 -14.94
CA LEU A 71 -8.85 0.19 -13.52
C LEU A 71 -10.24 0.37 -12.94
N TYR A 72 -10.44 -0.17 -11.76
CA TYR A 72 -11.64 0.02 -10.96
C TYR A 72 -11.26 0.35 -9.54
N TYR A 73 -11.70 1.51 -9.06
CA TYR A 73 -11.41 1.98 -7.70
C TYR A 73 -12.64 1.82 -6.81
N THR A 74 -12.47 1.31 -5.60
CA THR A 74 -13.57 1.09 -4.66
C THR A 74 -13.13 1.30 -3.21
N ASP A 75 -14.09 1.74 -2.37
CA ASP A 75 -13.93 1.79 -0.90
C ASP A 75 -14.57 0.57 -0.22
N GLY A 76 -15.06 -0.40 -0.97
CA GLY A 76 -15.61 -1.63 -0.43
C GLY A 76 -16.97 -2.03 -0.97
N ILE A 77 -17.63 -2.95 -0.27
CA ILE A 77 -18.85 -3.60 -0.71
C ILE A 77 -20.01 -2.59 -0.77
N SER A 78 -20.69 -2.53 -1.92
CA SER A 78 -21.91 -1.75 -2.05
C SER A 78 -23.09 -2.43 -1.35
N GLU A 79 -23.68 -1.77 -0.36
CA GLU A 79 -24.94 -2.21 0.26
C GLU A 79 -26.12 -2.17 -0.71
N THR A 80 -26.00 -1.32 -1.75
CA THR A 80 -27.09 -1.05 -2.71
C THR A 80 -27.07 -1.94 -3.96
N CYS A 81 -26.17 -2.92 -4.03
CA CYS A 81 -26.14 -3.79 -5.21
C CYS A 81 -27.35 -4.71 -5.26
N THR A 82 -28.30 -4.36 -6.13
CA THR A 82 -29.58 -5.07 -6.35
C THR A 82 -29.45 -6.31 -7.25
N ARG A 83 -28.25 -6.66 -7.71
CA ARG A 83 -28.05 -7.83 -8.57
C ARG A 83 -28.12 -9.10 -7.76
N THR A 84 -29.07 -9.95 -8.10
CA THR A 84 -29.40 -11.23 -7.42
C THR A 84 -28.75 -12.44 -8.09
N ASP A 85 -27.70 -12.26 -8.89
CA ASP A 85 -26.99 -13.38 -9.50
C ASP A 85 -26.40 -14.29 -8.42
N ALA A 86 -26.66 -15.60 -8.51
CA ALA A 86 -26.21 -16.56 -7.51
C ALA A 86 -24.69 -16.55 -7.27
N SER A 87 -23.92 -16.26 -8.30
CA SER A 87 -22.45 -16.12 -8.21
C SER A 87 -22.01 -14.91 -7.41
N ILE A 88 -22.73 -13.78 -7.53
CA ILE A 88 -22.45 -12.55 -6.76
C ILE A 88 -22.82 -12.75 -5.29
N LEU A 89 -23.97 -13.37 -5.02
CA LEU A 89 -24.39 -13.70 -3.67
C LEU A 89 -23.41 -14.66 -2.97
N GLN A 90 -22.88 -15.62 -3.72
CA GLN A 90 -21.88 -16.52 -3.18
C GLN A 90 -20.59 -15.79 -2.85
N ALA A 91 -20.05 -14.98 -3.78
CA ALA A 91 -18.83 -14.21 -3.55
C ALA A 91 -18.95 -13.25 -2.35
N ARG A 92 -20.13 -12.63 -2.14
CA ARG A 92 -20.37 -11.82 -0.93
C ARG A 92 -20.30 -12.63 0.34
N LYS A 93 -20.95 -13.80 0.37
CA LYS A 93 -20.87 -14.70 1.53
C LYS A 93 -19.43 -15.12 1.84
N ASP A 94 -18.64 -15.33 0.80
CA ASP A 94 -17.24 -15.73 0.96
C ASP A 94 -16.39 -14.58 1.52
N ILE A 95 -16.62 -13.34 1.05
CA ILE A 95 -16.00 -12.14 1.61
C ILE A 95 -16.42 -11.94 3.07
N ASP A 96 -17.70 -12.03 3.38
CA ASP A 96 -18.20 -11.89 4.76
C ASP A 96 -17.67 -13.00 5.68
N HIS A 97 -17.51 -14.21 5.16
CA HIS A 97 -16.93 -15.32 5.90
C HIS A 97 -15.44 -15.07 6.17
N GLN A 98 -14.70 -14.59 5.18
CA GLN A 98 -13.28 -14.28 5.37
C GLN A 98 -13.08 -13.09 6.32
N GLU A 99 -13.90 -12.05 6.26
CA GLU A 99 -13.87 -10.93 7.20
C GLU A 99 -13.98 -11.45 8.65
N LYS A 100 -14.92 -12.35 8.89
CA LYS A 100 -15.08 -12.99 10.22
C LYS A 100 -13.85 -13.81 10.63
N ARG A 101 -13.24 -14.56 9.70
CA ARG A 101 -12.02 -15.31 9.97
C ARG A 101 -10.85 -14.38 10.32
N ASN A 102 -10.67 -13.30 9.57
CA ASN A 102 -9.65 -12.30 9.85
C ASN A 102 -9.84 -11.69 11.25
N GLN A 103 -11.09 -11.36 11.61
CA GLN A 103 -11.42 -10.82 12.92
C GLN A 103 -11.14 -11.83 14.06
N ILE A 104 -11.60 -13.08 13.91
CA ILE A 104 -11.36 -14.15 14.89
C ILE A 104 -9.86 -14.38 15.09
N HIS A 105 -9.09 -14.47 14.00
CA HIS A 105 -7.65 -14.63 14.06
C HIS A 105 -6.96 -13.49 14.82
N PHE A 106 -7.40 -12.24 14.60
CA PHE A 106 -6.87 -11.09 15.33
C PHE A 106 -7.23 -11.16 16.82
N ASP A 107 -8.46 -11.51 17.14
CA ASP A 107 -8.95 -11.58 18.53
C ASP A 107 -8.26 -12.69 19.32
N GLU A 108 -8.02 -13.85 18.71
CA GLU A 108 -7.27 -14.96 19.33
C GLU A 108 -5.82 -14.56 19.66
N HIS A 109 -5.19 -13.71 18.86
CA HIS A 109 -3.81 -13.27 19.04
C HIS A 109 -3.69 -11.83 19.56
N GLN A 110 -4.78 -11.26 20.09
CA GLN A 110 -4.90 -9.85 20.45
C GLN A 110 -3.77 -9.34 21.36
N PHE A 111 -3.34 -10.16 22.33
CA PHE A 111 -2.25 -9.78 23.23
C PHE A 111 -0.92 -9.55 22.49
N ILE A 112 -0.59 -10.44 21.55
CA ILE A 112 0.63 -10.35 20.75
C ILE A 112 0.57 -9.11 19.87
N TYR A 113 -0.55 -8.90 19.16
CA TYR A 113 -0.71 -7.76 18.27
C TYR A 113 -0.71 -6.42 19.01
N ARG A 114 -1.35 -6.31 20.17
CA ARG A 114 -1.28 -5.10 21.01
C ARG A 114 0.13 -4.80 21.49
N SER A 115 0.88 -5.83 21.92
CA SER A 115 2.30 -5.66 22.29
C SER A 115 3.13 -5.19 21.09
N SER A 116 2.89 -5.77 19.91
CA SER A 116 3.57 -5.37 18.66
C SER A 116 3.27 -3.94 18.27
N ILE A 117 2.01 -3.48 18.39
CA ILE A 117 1.61 -2.08 18.14
C ILE A 117 2.38 -1.14 19.09
N CYS A 118 2.47 -1.46 20.39
CA CYS A 118 3.19 -0.61 21.34
C CYS A 118 4.69 -0.53 20.98
N LYS A 119 5.33 -1.68 20.77
CA LYS A 119 6.76 -1.74 20.41
C LYS A 119 7.06 -1.00 19.10
N LEU A 120 6.26 -1.22 18.07
CA LEU A 120 6.44 -0.56 16.77
C LEU A 120 6.23 0.95 16.89
N SER A 121 5.21 1.40 17.62
CA SER A 121 4.97 2.83 17.88
C SER A 121 6.15 3.47 18.62
N GLU A 122 6.71 2.82 19.63
CA GLU A 122 7.91 3.30 20.34
C GLU A 122 9.12 3.38 19.41
N GLN A 123 9.34 2.38 18.56
CA GLN A 123 10.45 2.36 17.60
C GLN A 123 10.31 3.50 16.58
N ILE A 124 9.11 3.72 16.04
CA ILE A 124 8.82 4.81 15.10
C ILE A 124 9.06 6.16 15.78
N GLN A 125 8.53 6.37 16.98
CA GLN A 125 8.72 7.62 17.74
C GLN A 125 10.20 7.88 18.02
N ASN A 126 10.96 6.86 18.44
CA ASN A 126 12.38 7.00 18.66
C ASN A 126 13.14 7.34 17.38
N ALA A 127 12.79 6.70 16.24
CA ALA A 127 13.39 7.03 14.95
C ALA A 127 13.13 8.47 14.51
N ILE A 128 11.95 9.00 14.77
CA ILE A 128 11.60 10.39 14.47
C ILE A 128 12.33 11.36 15.42
N LEU A 129 12.44 11.02 16.71
CA LEU A 129 13.10 11.86 17.72
C LEU A 129 14.62 11.92 17.54
N VAL A 130 15.24 10.92 16.94
CA VAL A 130 16.68 10.89 16.62
C VAL A 130 17.04 11.77 15.41
N SER A 131 16.05 12.38 14.73
CA SER A 131 16.33 13.42 13.75
C SER A 131 17.19 14.52 14.37
N PRO A 132 18.21 15.05 13.65
CA PRO A 132 19.23 15.90 14.25
C PRO A 132 18.60 17.10 14.95
N VAL A 133 18.96 17.28 16.22
CA VAL A 133 18.57 18.45 16.99
C VAL A 133 19.08 19.67 16.24
N PRO A 134 18.23 20.65 15.87
CA PRO A 134 18.65 21.82 15.14
C PRO A 134 19.74 22.54 15.95
N LEU A 135 20.91 22.64 15.36
CA LEU A 135 22.01 23.39 15.97
C LEU A 135 21.57 24.86 16.06
N PRO A 136 21.65 25.49 17.24
CA PRO A 136 21.31 26.88 17.38
C PRO A 136 22.22 27.73 16.49
N ILE A 137 21.65 28.41 15.51
CA ILE A 137 22.40 29.31 14.62
C ILE A 137 22.53 30.65 15.31
N ARG A 138 23.74 31.18 15.32
CA ARG A 138 24.00 32.53 15.83
C ARG A 138 23.32 33.57 14.92
N GLY A 139 22.55 34.43 15.52
CA GLY A 139 21.79 35.50 14.85
C GLY A 139 21.86 36.82 15.58
N ARG A 140 21.25 37.82 14.95
CA ARG A 140 21.09 39.17 15.55
C ARG A 140 19.80 39.31 16.34
N SER A 141 18.97 38.30 16.35
CA SER A 141 17.69 38.25 17.04
C SER A 141 17.42 36.84 17.56
N GLY A 142 16.60 36.69 18.59
CA GLY A 142 16.24 35.41 19.21
C GLY A 142 16.54 35.38 20.72
N GLN A 143 16.89 34.20 21.23
CA GLN A 143 17.27 34.00 22.62
C GLN A 143 18.73 34.47 22.85
N LEU A 144 18.93 35.36 23.84
CA LEU A 144 20.26 35.86 24.16
C LEU A 144 21.20 34.73 24.61
N ALA A 145 22.32 34.59 23.90
CA ALA A 145 23.39 33.67 24.27
C ALA A 145 24.28 34.29 25.36
N THR A 146 23.98 34.04 26.62
CA THR A 146 24.69 34.67 27.74
C THR A 146 26.19 34.40 27.72
N SER A 147 26.62 33.24 27.23
CA SER A 147 28.03 32.86 27.02
C SER A 147 28.74 33.64 25.90
N GLU A 148 28.01 34.30 25.03
CA GLU A 148 28.53 35.00 23.84
C GLU A 148 28.45 36.54 23.97
N ILE A 149 27.90 37.07 25.07
CA ILE A 149 27.74 38.53 25.30
C ILE A 149 29.08 39.27 25.17
N TRP A 150 30.16 38.67 25.64
CA TRP A 150 31.51 39.24 25.52
C TRP A 150 31.91 39.59 24.09
N ARG A 151 31.39 38.88 23.10
CA ARG A 151 31.66 39.14 21.68
C ARG A 151 31.03 40.45 21.22
N GLY A 152 29.82 40.76 21.68
CA GLY A 152 29.19 42.05 21.43
C GLY A 152 29.98 43.20 22.04
N LEU A 153 30.50 43.01 23.26
CA LEU A 153 31.24 44.04 24.00
C LEU A 153 32.66 44.25 23.45
N PHE A 154 33.38 43.18 23.16
CA PHE A 154 34.83 43.27 22.82
C PHE A 154 35.12 43.12 21.34
N LEU A 155 34.29 42.39 20.57
CA LEU A 155 34.50 42.17 19.15
C LEU A 155 33.55 42.96 18.25
N HIS A 156 32.59 43.69 18.84
CA HIS A 156 31.51 44.36 18.10
C HIS A 156 30.74 43.44 17.16
N ASP A 157 30.59 42.14 17.55
CA ASP A 157 29.83 41.15 16.80
C ASP A 157 28.40 41.08 17.36
N ASP A 158 27.43 41.62 16.63
CA ASP A 158 26.02 41.67 17.02
C ASP A 158 25.32 40.29 17.03
N ARG A 159 26.00 39.20 16.61
CA ARG A 159 25.45 37.83 16.56
C ARG A 159 25.57 37.14 17.92
N ILE A 160 24.97 37.74 18.92
CA ILE A 160 24.98 37.27 20.33
C ILE A 160 23.67 36.56 20.69
N PHE A 161 22.81 36.32 19.72
CA PHE A 161 21.54 35.62 19.92
C PHE A 161 21.59 34.24 19.25
N TYR A 162 20.89 33.27 19.86
CA TYR A 162 20.58 31.99 19.22
C TYR A 162 19.17 32.04 18.66
N THR A 163 19.05 31.82 17.37
CA THR A 163 17.78 31.53 16.73
C THR A 163 17.64 30.02 16.68
N LYS A 164 16.66 29.48 17.39
CA LYS A 164 16.23 28.11 17.12
C LYS A 164 15.57 28.13 15.75
N MET A 165 16.17 27.53 14.74
CA MET A 165 15.38 27.05 13.62
C MET A 165 14.48 25.97 14.20
N GLU A 166 13.20 26.20 14.29
CA GLU A 166 12.23 25.13 14.34
C GLU A 166 12.31 24.46 12.97
N GLU A 167 13.18 23.47 12.82
CA GLU A 167 13.03 22.53 11.74
C GLU A 167 11.68 21.88 12.01
N GLU A 168 10.71 22.17 11.14
CA GLU A 168 9.46 21.43 11.11
C GLU A 168 9.84 19.96 11.10
N GLN A 169 9.35 19.21 12.08
CA GLN A 169 9.60 17.77 12.13
C GLN A 169 9.22 17.21 10.77
N PRO A 170 10.08 16.39 10.13
CA PRO A 170 9.78 15.89 8.81
C PRO A 170 8.42 15.19 8.83
N SER A 171 7.47 15.78 8.15
CA SER A 171 6.13 15.23 8.06
C SER A 171 6.15 14.13 7.03
N PHE A 172 5.76 12.92 7.44
CA PHE A 172 5.70 11.74 6.60
C PHE A 172 4.25 11.33 6.37
N SER A 173 3.97 10.74 5.21
CA SER A 173 2.77 9.94 4.98
C SER A 173 3.16 8.55 4.50
N VAL A 174 2.36 7.55 4.84
CA VAL A 174 2.63 6.16 4.51
C VAL A 174 1.45 5.57 3.75
N ASP A 175 1.75 4.96 2.62
CA ASP A 175 0.83 4.16 1.82
C ASP A 175 1.16 2.68 1.98
N LEU A 176 0.27 1.93 2.61
CA LEU A 176 0.34 0.47 2.69
C LEU A 176 -0.39 -0.11 1.49
N VAL A 177 0.32 -0.87 0.69
CA VAL A 177 -0.19 -1.50 -0.52
C VAL A 177 -0.16 -3.01 -0.33
N LEU A 178 -1.33 -3.63 -0.32
CA LEU A 178 -1.48 -5.07 -0.08
C LEU A 178 -1.78 -5.78 -1.40
N ASP A 179 -0.95 -6.73 -1.75
CA ASP A 179 -1.28 -7.69 -2.80
C ASP A 179 -2.43 -8.57 -2.32
N ALA A 180 -3.53 -8.59 -3.08
CA ALA A 180 -4.70 -9.40 -2.80
C ALA A 180 -4.91 -10.46 -3.91
N SER A 181 -3.84 -10.94 -4.52
CA SER A 181 -3.87 -12.05 -5.47
C SER A 181 -4.12 -13.40 -4.79
N ALA A 182 -4.45 -14.40 -5.58
CA ALA A 182 -4.77 -15.73 -5.09
C ALA A 182 -3.59 -16.43 -4.39
N SER A 183 -2.36 -16.03 -4.65
CA SER A 183 -1.17 -16.53 -3.94
C SER A 183 -1.15 -16.17 -2.46
N CYS A 184 -1.82 -15.06 -2.09
CA CYS A 184 -1.93 -14.60 -0.70
C CYS A 184 -3.06 -15.28 0.10
N MET A 185 -3.81 -16.22 -0.49
CA MET A 185 -5.00 -16.84 0.15
C MET A 185 -4.68 -17.58 1.44
N ASP A 186 -3.53 -18.23 1.53
CA ASP A 186 -3.15 -19.00 2.71
C ASP A 186 -2.71 -18.11 3.89
N TYR A 187 -2.46 -16.81 3.62
CA TYR A 187 -1.93 -15.85 4.60
C TYR A 187 -2.87 -14.67 4.86
N GLN A 188 -4.12 -14.74 4.40
CA GLN A 188 -5.06 -13.60 4.46
C GLN A 188 -5.25 -13.06 5.88
N GLU A 189 -5.45 -13.94 6.85
CA GLU A 189 -5.66 -13.56 8.23
C GLU A 189 -4.43 -12.85 8.81
N THR A 190 -3.25 -13.36 8.48
CA THR A 190 -1.98 -12.78 8.93
C THR A 190 -1.74 -11.43 8.27
N LEU A 191 -1.98 -11.28 6.97
CA LEU A 191 -1.82 -10.02 6.24
C LEU A 191 -2.79 -8.95 6.75
N ALA A 192 -4.05 -9.31 6.99
CA ALA A 192 -5.05 -8.41 7.57
C ALA A 192 -4.61 -7.94 8.97
N ALA A 193 -4.11 -8.84 9.81
CA ALA A 193 -3.63 -8.51 11.15
C ALA A 193 -2.34 -7.66 11.12
N GLN A 194 -1.38 -7.97 10.26
CA GLN A 194 -0.14 -7.21 10.11
C GLN A 194 -0.40 -5.79 9.60
N SER A 195 -1.25 -5.63 8.58
CA SER A 195 -1.64 -4.32 8.07
C SER A 195 -2.34 -3.49 9.13
N TYR A 196 -3.22 -4.11 9.94
CA TYR A 196 -3.84 -3.46 11.09
C TYR A 196 -2.80 -2.97 12.11
N VAL A 197 -1.84 -3.83 12.49
CA VAL A 197 -0.77 -3.48 13.45
C VAL A 197 0.04 -2.29 12.95
N ILE A 198 0.43 -2.29 11.69
CA ILE A 198 1.24 -1.20 11.11
C ILE A 198 0.42 0.08 11.01
N ALA A 199 -0.79 0.03 10.47
CA ALA A 199 -1.66 1.21 10.35
C ALA A 199 -1.94 1.83 11.73
N GLN A 200 -2.31 1.02 12.72
CA GLN A 200 -2.56 1.47 14.09
C GLN A 200 -1.31 2.07 14.75
N SER A 201 -0.12 1.51 14.48
CA SER A 201 1.14 2.02 15.03
C SER A 201 1.50 3.39 14.44
N LEU A 202 1.34 3.55 13.13
CA LEU A 202 1.58 4.82 12.43
C LEU A 202 0.60 5.90 12.91
N GLN A 203 -0.68 5.58 13.03
CA GLN A 203 -1.72 6.51 13.52
C GLN A 203 -1.46 6.94 14.96
N LYS A 204 -0.99 6.04 15.83
CA LYS A 204 -0.56 6.41 17.20
C LYS A 204 0.59 7.42 17.19
N CYS A 205 1.46 7.35 16.19
CA CYS A 205 2.55 8.31 15.98
C CYS A 205 2.10 9.57 15.22
N ARG A 206 0.79 9.72 14.94
CA ARG A 206 0.21 10.83 14.15
C ARG A 206 0.76 10.92 12.73
N ILE A 207 1.16 9.80 12.16
CA ILE A 207 1.59 9.69 10.77
C ILE A 207 0.34 9.35 9.94
N PRO A 208 -0.02 10.17 8.93
CA PRO A 208 -1.10 9.86 8.02
C PRO A 208 -0.81 8.54 7.29
N VAL A 209 -1.78 7.64 7.29
CA VAL A 209 -1.66 6.33 6.63
C VAL A 209 -2.86 6.08 5.74
N GLN A 210 -2.61 5.67 4.52
CA GLN A 210 -3.60 5.13 3.60
C GLN A 210 -3.32 3.65 3.39
N VAL A 211 -4.36 2.83 3.33
CA VAL A 211 -4.22 1.40 3.08
C VAL A 211 -5.07 1.00 1.90
N THR A 212 -4.42 0.42 0.90
CA THR A 212 -5.05 -0.07 -0.33
C THR A 212 -4.67 -1.52 -0.57
N SER A 213 -5.54 -2.26 -1.24
CA SER A 213 -5.15 -3.53 -1.84
C SER A 213 -5.43 -3.52 -3.34
N PHE A 214 -4.77 -4.42 -4.04
CA PHE A 214 -5.01 -4.61 -5.46
C PHE A 214 -5.15 -6.09 -5.82
N SER A 215 -5.99 -6.37 -6.79
CA SER A 215 -6.11 -7.67 -7.43
C SER A 215 -6.59 -7.50 -8.86
N SER A 216 -6.30 -8.47 -9.72
CA SER A 216 -6.74 -8.45 -11.12
C SER A 216 -7.73 -9.57 -11.38
N LEU A 217 -8.90 -9.19 -11.89
CA LEU A 217 -9.98 -10.11 -12.24
C LEU A 217 -10.34 -9.90 -13.71
N ARG A 218 -10.04 -10.86 -14.58
CA ARG A 218 -10.19 -10.77 -16.02
C ARG A 218 -9.37 -9.62 -16.61
N SER A 219 -10.01 -8.55 -17.07
CA SER A 219 -9.37 -7.35 -17.60
C SER A 219 -9.44 -6.17 -16.63
N TYR A 220 -9.93 -6.36 -15.43
CA TYR A 220 -10.01 -5.31 -14.42
C TYR A 220 -8.93 -5.48 -13.36
N THR A 221 -8.16 -4.42 -13.13
CA THR A 221 -7.34 -4.28 -11.94
C THR A 221 -8.13 -3.45 -10.93
N VAL A 222 -8.51 -4.09 -9.85
CA VAL A 222 -9.33 -3.49 -8.79
C VAL A 222 -8.41 -2.94 -7.72
N ILE A 223 -8.57 -1.66 -7.41
CA ILE A 223 -7.89 -0.99 -6.30
C ILE A 223 -8.93 -0.78 -5.21
N HIS A 224 -8.77 -1.48 -4.10
CA HIS A 224 -9.64 -1.37 -2.94
C HIS A 224 -8.96 -0.53 -1.86
N ARG A 225 -9.55 0.62 -1.50
CA ARG A 225 -9.07 1.49 -0.43
C ARG A 225 -9.82 1.17 0.86
N PHE A 226 -9.11 0.68 1.87
CA PHE A 226 -9.67 0.36 3.19
C PHE A 226 -9.70 1.56 4.11
N ILE A 227 -8.63 2.37 4.09
CA ILE A 227 -8.44 3.51 4.97
C ILE A 227 -7.86 4.66 4.16
N HIS A 228 -8.41 5.85 4.35
CA HIS A 228 -7.88 7.10 3.82
C HIS A 228 -7.03 7.81 4.89
N TYR A 229 -6.09 8.68 4.50
CA TYR A 229 -5.16 9.37 5.40
C TYR A 229 -5.82 10.06 6.62
N ASN A 230 -7.03 10.58 6.46
CA ASN A 230 -7.75 11.30 7.51
C ASN A 230 -8.67 10.42 8.36
N GLU A 231 -8.68 9.11 8.11
CA GLU A 231 -9.61 8.17 8.76
C GLU A 231 -8.87 7.33 9.81
N THR A 232 -8.87 7.79 11.06
CA THR A 232 -8.16 7.12 12.16
C THR A 232 -8.99 6.05 12.88
N ASP A 233 -10.29 6.02 12.66
CA ASP A 233 -11.26 5.15 13.34
C ASP A 233 -11.71 3.94 12.50
N LYS A 234 -11.29 3.88 11.22
CA LYS A 234 -11.72 2.85 10.27
C LYS A 234 -10.76 1.66 10.12
N ASN A 235 -9.85 1.46 11.05
CA ASN A 235 -8.86 0.37 10.97
C ASN A 235 -9.48 -1.02 10.90
N THR A 236 -10.69 -1.20 11.44
CA THR A 236 -11.45 -2.45 11.34
C THR A 236 -11.80 -2.83 9.90
N ASN A 237 -11.82 -1.87 8.96
CA ASN A 237 -12.03 -2.17 7.54
C ASN A 237 -10.94 -3.09 6.97
N LEU A 238 -9.76 -3.12 7.57
CA LEU A 238 -8.66 -4.00 7.15
C LEU A 238 -8.99 -5.48 7.29
N PHE A 239 -9.92 -5.83 8.18
CA PHE A 239 -10.40 -7.22 8.28
C PHE A 239 -11.26 -7.65 7.08
N ARG A 240 -11.68 -6.72 6.22
CA ARG A 240 -12.32 -6.99 4.93
C ARG A 240 -11.34 -7.39 3.83
N TYR A 241 -10.06 -7.50 4.15
CA TYR A 241 -9.06 -8.00 3.21
C TYR A 241 -9.44 -9.39 2.71
N PHE A 242 -9.49 -9.52 1.38
CA PHE A 242 -9.87 -10.76 0.71
C PHE A 242 -8.97 -10.95 -0.52
N ALA A 243 -8.26 -12.06 -0.57
CA ALA A 243 -7.37 -12.41 -1.67
C ALA A 243 -8.09 -13.21 -2.74
N ALA A 244 -8.03 -12.75 -3.98
CA ALA A 244 -8.63 -13.43 -5.12
C ALA A 244 -8.06 -12.92 -6.45
N GLY A 245 -8.03 -13.78 -7.46
CA GLY A 245 -7.65 -13.39 -8.82
C GLY A 245 -6.14 -13.38 -9.04
N TRP A 246 -5.72 -12.57 -10.00
CA TRP A 246 -4.34 -12.38 -10.45
C TRP A 246 -3.75 -11.08 -9.90
N ASN A 247 -2.49 -10.80 -10.21
CA ASN A 247 -1.80 -9.58 -9.84
C ASN A 247 -1.11 -8.92 -11.04
N ARG A 248 -1.69 -7.80 -11.51
CA ARG A 248 -1.06 -6.93 -12.51
C ARG A 248 -0.38 -5.77 -11.79
N ASP A 249 0.71 -6.07 -11.09
CA ASP A 249 1.39 -5.18 -10.15
C ASP A 249 1.78 -3.83 -10.79
N GLY A 250 2.29 -3.85 -12.03
CA GLY A 250 2.68 -2.61 -12.69
C GLY A 250 1.52 -1.64 -12.83
N LEU A 251 0.36 -2.09 -13.33
CA LEU A 251 -0.83 -1.25 -13.43
C LEU A 251 -1.36 -0.83 -12.07
N ALA A 252 -1.32 -1.72 -11.09
CA ALA A 252 -1.73 -1.41 -9.72
C ALA A 252 -0.85 -0.32 -9.09
N LEU A 253 0.47 -0.41 -9.23
CA LEU A 253 1.40 0.60 -8.72
C LEU A 253 1.22 1.94 -9.41
N ARG A 254 0.98 1.96 -10.73
CA ARG A 254 0.66 3.18 -11.49
C ARG A 254 -0.62 3.82 -10.98
N ALA A 255 -1.65 3.02 -10.70
CA ALA A 255 -2.92 3.49 -10.17
C ALA A 255 -2.80 4.05 -8.74
N ILE A 256 -2.01 3.40 -7.89
CA ILE A 256 -1.74 3.84 -6.52
C ILE A 256 -0.87 5.11 -6.52
N HIS A 257 0.11 5.20 -7.41
CA HIS A 257 0.89 6.42 -7.60
C HIS A 257 -0.01 7.62 -7.90
N GLN A 258 -0.99 7.44 -8.80
CA GLN A 258 -2.00 8.47 -9.10
C GLN A 258 -2.84 8.85 -7.86
N LEU A 259 -3.24 7.88 -7.02
CA LEU A 259 -3.94 8.17 -5.77
C LEU A 259 -3.08 9.00 -4.80
N MET A 260 -1.80 8.67 -4.68
CA MET A 260 -0.85 9.41 -3.83
C MET A 260 -0.61 10.84 -4.33
N GLU A 261 -0.72 11.08 -5.64
CA GLU A 261 -0.57 12.42 -6.23
C GLU A 261 -1.83 13.27 -6.10
N GLU A 262 -3.00 12.67 -6.18
CA GLU A 262 -4.27 13.40 -6.06
C GLU A 262 -4.45 14.03 -4.68
N GLU A 263 -4.00 13.35 -3.62
CA GLU A 263 -4.18 13.79 -2.24
C GLU A 263 -2.88 13.62 -1.43
N PRO A 264 -1.85 14.44 -1.70
CA PRO A 264 -0.58 14.33 -0.97
C PRO A 264 -0.79 14.73 0.50
N ALA A 265 -0.64 13.76 1.41
CA ALA A 265 -0.84 13.98 2.84
C ALA A 265 0.39 14.60 3.54
N ALA A 266 1.59 14.44 2.97
CA ALA A 266 2.83 14.98 3.51
C ALA A 266 3.90 15.13 2.40
N PRO A 267 4.93 15.99 2.62
CA PRO A 267 6.01 16.17 1.65
C PRO A 267 6.89 14.92 1.50
N ASN A 268 7.09 14.14 2.57
CA ASN A 268 7.84 12.89 2.52
C ASN A 268 6.86 11.72 2.45
N ARG A 269 6.86 11.01 1.33
CA ARG A 269 5.93 9.91 1.05
C ARG A 269 6.65 8.58 1.05
N ILE A 270 6.06 7.58 1.71
CA ILE A 270 6.61 6.24 1.82
C ILE A 270 5.53 5.25 1.35
N ALA A 271 5.86 4.43 0.37
CA ALA A 271 5.02 3.31 -0.06
C ALA A 271 5.59 2.00 0.46
N ILE A 272 4.81 1.25 1.24
CA ILE A 272 5.17 -0.07 1.76
C ILE A 272 4.28 -1.09 1.06
N ILE A 273 4.89 -1.97 0.27
CA ILE A 273 4.19 -2.94 -0.56
C ILE A 273 4.35 -4.33 0.04
N PHE A 274 3.23 -4.98 0.34
CA PHE A 274 3.17 -6.38 0.73
C PHE A 274 2.88 -7.21 -0.51
N THR A 275 3.79 -8.07 -0.92
CA THR A 275 3.67 -8.87 -2.16
C THR A 275 4.51 -10.13 -2.06
N ASP A 276 4.18 -11.14 -2.86
CA ASP A 276 5.02 -12.33 -3.08
C ASP A 276 6.08 -12.10 -4.19
N ALA A 277 6.08 -10.89 -4.78
CA ALA A 277 6.95 -10.48 -5.88
C ALA A 277 6.83 -11.38 -7.14
N SER A 278 5.67 -11.99 -7.33
CA SER A 278 5.38 -12.89 -8.46
C SER A 278 4.26 -12.33 -9.36
N PRO A 279 4.48 -11.19 -10.05
CA PRO A 279 3.45 -10.58 -10.88
C PRO A 279 3.01 -11.50 -12.01
N ASN A 280 1.71 -11.77 -12.09
CA ASN A 280 1.12 -12.64 -13.07
C ASN A 280 -0.33 -12.25 -13.38
N ASP A 281 -0.68 -12.19 -14.67
CA ASP A 281 -2.05 -11.85 -15.09
C ASP A 281 -2.45 -12.70 -16.31
N ASP A 282 -3.73 -13.02 -16.40
CA ASP A 282 -4.31 -13.76 -17.53
C ASP A 282 -4.34 -12.92 -18.83
N ARG A 283 -4.26 -11.60 -18.72
CA ARG A 283 -4.20 -10.68 -19.84
C ARG A 283 -2.79 -10.47 -20.33
N LYS A 284 -2.61 -10.78 -21.63
CA LYS A 284 -1.32 -10.61 -22.30
C LYS A 284 -0.95 -9.13 -22.46
N ILE A 285 0.34 -8.89 -22.52
CA ILE A 285 0.89 -7.62 -23.01
C ILE A 285 0.62 -7.57 -24.52
N PRO A 286 -0.05 -6.53 -25.06
CA PRO A 286 -0.32 -6.44 -26.50
C PRO A 286 0.96 -6.23 -27.30
N ALA A 287 0.92 -6.68 -28.56
CA ALA A 287 1.99 -6.38 -29.51
C ALA A 287 2.04 -4.87 -29.77
N SER A 288 3.23 -4.29 -29.80
CA SER A 288 3.45 -2.90 -30.15
C SER A 288 4.78 -2.74 -30.89
N LEU A 289 4.71 -2.36 -32.14
CA LEU A 289 5.91 -2.09 -32.94
C LEU A 289 6.67 -0.87 -32.44
N GLU A 290 5.97 0.11 -31.90
CA GLU A 290 6.59 1.33 -31.30
C GLU A 290 7.47 1.00 -30.11
N HIS A 291 7.09 -0.03 -29.34
CA HIS A 291 7.86 -0.50 -28.18
C HIS A 291 8.77 -1.70 -28.51
N GLY A 292 8.89 -2.06 -29.78
CA GLY A 292 9.77 -3.14 -30.24
C GLY A 292 9.23 -4.57 -30.01
N PHE A 293 7.93 -4.73 -29.82
CA PHE A 293 7.28 -6.01 -29.58
C PHE A 293 6.37 -6.42 -30.75
N ALA A 294 6.85 -7.30 -31.62
CA ALA A 294 6.08 -7.76 -32.77
C ALA A 294 4.92 -8.73 -32.41
N LEU A 295 4.99 -9.39 -31.26
CA LEU A 295 4.00 -10.36 -30.79
C LEU A 295 3.54 -10.07 -29.37
N SER A 296 2.28 -10.43 -29.07
CA SER A 296 1.76 -10.37 -27.71
C SER A 296 2.50 -11.36 -26.81
N ARG A 297 2.67 -11.01 -25.53
CA ARG A 297 3.38 -11.81 -24.53
C ARG A 297 2.53 -12.00 -23.29
N ASP A 298 2.76 -13.09 -22.56
CA ASP A 298 2.13 -13.29 -21.27
C ASP A 298 2.66 -12.27 -20.28
N TYR A 299 1.77 -11.75 -19.42
CA TYR A 299 2.16 -10.87 -18.32
C TYR A 299 2.63 -11.73 -17.15
N SER A 300 3.87 -12.22 -17.24
CA SER A 300 4.49 -13.08 -16.24
C SER A 300 6.03 -13.02 -16.33
N GLY A 301 6.70 -13.51 -15.30
CA GLY A 301 8.15 -13.62 -15.22
C GLY A 301 8.86 -12.29 -15.55
N ASN A 302 9.93 -12.33 -16.35
CA ASN A 302 10.76 -11.16 -16.65
C ASN A 302 10.00 -9.99 -17.29
N ALA A 303 8.93 -10.24 -18.04
CA ALA A 303 8.17 -9.16 -18.68
C ALA A 303 7.38 -8.35 -17.62
N ALA A 304 6.70 -9.03 -16.72
CA ALA A 304 5.96 -8.42 -15.64
C ALA A 304 6.89 -7.75 -14.61
N VAL A 305 8.01 -8.38 -14.25
CA VAL A 305 9.02 -7.80 -13.34
C VAL A 305 9.62 -6.51 -13.91
N LYS A 306 9.89 -6.44 -15.21
CA LYS A 306 10.38 -5.21 -15.85
C LYS A 306 9.35 -4.09 -15.81
N ASP A 307 8.09 -4.41 -15.97
CA ASP A 307 6.99 -3.46 -15.87
C ASP A 307 6.90 -2.90 -14.44
N VAL A 308 6.84 -3.77 -13.43
CA VAL A 308 6.88 -3.38 -12.01
C VAL A 308 8.11 -2.50 -11.71
N ALA A 309 9.28 -2.88 -12.19
CA ALA A 309 10.51 -2.10 -11.99
C ALA A 309 10.42 -0.69 -12.63
N THR A 310 9.68 -0.54 -13.72
CA THR A 310 9.45 0.76 -14.36
C THR A 310 8.58 1.65 -13.50
N GLU A 311 7.48 1.12 -12.96
CA GLU A 311 6.58 1.88 -12.09
C GLU A 311 7.24 2.22 -10.74
N VAL A 312 8.03 1.31 -10.16
CA VAL A 312 8.82 1.61 -8.95
C VAL A 312 9.85 2.72 -9.19
N ARG A 313 10.47 2.77 -10.39
CA ARG A 313 11.38 3.88 -10.74
C ARG A 313 10.62 5.19 -10.89
N ALA A 314 9.40 5.18 -11.42
CA ALA A 314 8.55 6.36 -11.51
C ALA A 314 8.23 6.92 -10.11
N LEU A 315 7.75 6.06 -9.19
CA LEU A 315 7.53 6.43 -7.79
C LEU A 315 8.77 7.07 -7.14
N LYS A 316 9.94 6.44 -7.30
CA LYS A 316 11.20 6.96 -6.75
C LYS A 316 11.64 8.28 -7.38
N LYS A 317 11.37 8.48 -8.67
CA LYS A 317 11.68 9.74 -9.38
C LYS A 317 10.86 10.90 -8.81
N ASP A 318 9.62 10.63 -8.39
CA ASP A 318 8.72 11.62 -7.79
C ASP A 318 8.91 11.75 -6.26
N GLY A 319 10.06 11.25 -5.76
CA GLY A 319 10.49 11.40 -4.37
C GLY A 319 9.81 10.47 -3.38
N ILE A 320 9.05 9.46 -3.85
CA ILE A 320 8.41 8.47 -3.00
C ILE A 320 9.42 7.38 -2.63
N GLN A 321 9.59 7.14 -1.34
CA GLN A 321 10.39 6.01 -0.86
C GLN A 321 9.57 4.73 -0.98
N VAL A 322 10.13 3.71 -1.65
CA VAL A 322 9.43 2.43 -1.86
C VAL A 322 10.14 1.34 -1.09
N MET A 323 9.39 0.65 -0.24
CA MET A 323 9.83 -0.54 0.50
C MET A 323 8.91 -1.71 0.14
N ALA A 324 9.47 -2.92 0.03
CA ALA A 324 8.69 -4.14 -0.17
C ALA A 324 8.87 -5.08 1.02
N ILE A 325 7.78 -5.66 1.47
CA ILE A 325 7.74 -6.75 2.46
C ILE A 325 7.32 -7.98 1.68
N LEU A 326 8.23 -8.95 1.60
CA LEU A 326 7.99 -10.19 0.88
C LEU A 326 7.26 -11.17 1.80
N ASN A 327 6.10 -11.64 1.33
CA ASN A 327 5.29 -12.66 1.96
C ASN A 327 5.40 -13.93 1.10
N GLY A 328 6.11 -14.94 1.60
CA GLY A 328 6.31 -16.19 0.90
C GLY A 328 7.00 -17.22 1.78
#